data_5e86a6f9004cebc1271c901f387761d8
#
_entry.id   5e86a6f9004cebc1271c901f387761d8
#
_cell.length_a   1.000
_cell.length_b   1.000
_cell.length_c   1.000
_cell.angle_alpha   90.00
_cell.angle_beta   90.00
_cell.angle_gamma   90.00
#
_symmetry.space_group_name_H-M   'P 1'
#
loop_
_entity.id
_entity.type
_entity.pdbx_description
1 polymer ?
#
loop_
_entity_poly.entity_id
_entity_poly.type
_entity_poly.pdbx_seq_one_letter_code
_entity_poly.pdbx_strand_id
1 'polypeptide(L)'
;MGKKISIDSSTMMNKVFEIIEAKNIFNLPIQKLKILVHPKSYLHAILKYKNGLSHLVIHDTDMKIPIFNSIYDDKKYYKKIKKIDLNKLNKLNLEKPNLKKFPLIKILKNIPKKFTFYETILVSTNDTLVDLFLKNKINFISISKIFKLIINTKEFRKYRSKVPNKIDQIIKLNKLVQLKINSIYN
;
A
#
# COMPACT_ATOMS: atom_id res chain seq x y z
N MET A 1 5.11 -12.86 -8.76
CA MET A 1 4.24 -11.98 -7.94
C MET A 1 2.83 -12.56 -7.95
N GLY A 2 2.14 -12.65 -6.80
CA GLY A 2 0.78 -13.20 -6.73
C GLY A 2 -0.24 -12.31 -7.46
N LYS A 3 -1.38 -12.90 -7.89
CA LYS A 3 -2.43 -12.18 -8.65
C LYS A 3 -2.91 -10.92 -7.92
N LYS A 4 -3.21 -11.01 -6.60
CA LYS A 4 -3.66 -9.88 -5.78
C LYS A 4 -2.66 -8.73 -5.79
N ILE A 5 -1.37 -9.00 -5.52
CA ILE A 5 -0.31 -7.97 -5.48
C ILE A 5 -0.15 -7.28 -6.84
N SER A 6 -0.37 -7.99 -7.95
CA SER A 6 -0.34 -7.39 -9.29
C SER A 6 -1.45 -6.36 -9.48
N ILE A 7 -2.65 -6.62 -8.98
CA ILE A 7 -3.77 -5.67 -9.02
C ILE A 7 -3.52 -4.49 -8.08
N ASP A 8 -3.06 -4.75 -6.85
CA ASP A 8 -2.73 -3.70 -5.88
C ASP A 8 -1.63 -2.76 -6.40
N SER A 9 -0.66 -3.29 -7.14
CA SER A 9 0.36 -2.48 -7.81
C SER A 9 -0.21 -1.66 -8.95
N SER A 10 -1.10 -2.26 -9.76
CA SER A 10 -1.72 -1.59 -10.91
C SER A 10 -2.67 -0.46 -10.49
N THR A 11 -3.27 -0.54 -9.31
CA THR A 11 -4.11 0.51 -8.71
C THR A 11 -3.32 1.47 -7.83
N MET A 12 -2.05 1.19 -7.55
CA MET A 12 -1.17 1.84 -6.55
C MET A 12 -1.70 1.69 -5.11
N MET A 13 -2.60 0.76 -4.85
CA MET A 13 -3.13 0.53 -3.51
C MET A 13 -2.07 -0.06 -2.58
N ASN A 14 -1.15 -0.89 -3.09
CA ASN A 14 0.01 -1.34 -2.32
C ASN A 14 0.81 -0.16 -1.75
N LYS A 15 1.02 0.92 -2.51
CA LYS A 15 1.73 2.12 -2.02
C LYS A 15 0.93 2.91 -0.99
N VAL A 16 -0.40 2.90 -1.11
CA VAL A 16 -1.28 3.46 -0.06
C VAL A 16 -1.09 2.71 1.24
N PHE A 17 -1.08 1.37 1.20
CA PHE A 17 -0.85 0.54 2.39
C PHE A 17 0.55 0.71 2.97
N GLU A 18 1.59 0.74 2.15
CA GLU A 18 2.96 1.00 2.60
C GLU A 18 3.11 2.35 3.33
N ILE A 19 2.42 3.40 2.87
CA ILE A 19 2.38 4.70 3.58
C ILE A 19 1.67 4.57 4.94
N ILE A 20 0.55 3.82 5.00
CA ILE A 20 -0.18 3.60 6.25
C ILE A 20 0.68 2.77 7.23
N GLU A 21 1.34 1.74 6.75
CA GLU A 21 2.26 0.91 7.53
C GLU A 21 3.42 1.74 8.08
N ALA A 22 4.10 2.51 7.24
CA ALA A 22 5.20 3.37 7.65
C ALA A 22 4.75 4.41 8.68
N LYS A 23 3.56 5.02 8.49
CA LYS A 23 2.97 5.92 9.48
C LYS A 23 2.80 5.24 10.84
N ASN A 24 2.28 4.01 10.88
CA ASN A 24 1.96 3.30 12.11
C ASN A 24 3.20 2.71 12.77
N ILE A 25 4.11 2.08 12.00
CA ILE A 25 5.31 1.42 12.52
C ILE A 25 6.30 2.46 13.06
N PHE A 26 6.53 3.54 12.30
CA PHE A 26 7.52 4.56 12.68
C PHE A 26 6.92 5.77 13.41
N ASN A 27 5.62 5.75 13.71
CA ASN A 27 4.89 6.86 14.32
C ASN A 27 5.14 8.21 13.62
N LEU A 28 5.15 8.20 12.30
CA LEU A 28 5.41 9.39 11.48
C LEU A 28 4.12 10.09 11.06
N PRO A 29 4.09 11.43 11.04
CA PRO A 29 2.98 12.15 10.43
C PRO A 29 2.94 11.88 8.93
N ILE A 30 1.75 11.62 8.39
CA ILE A 30 1.56 11.21 6.99
C ILE A 30 2.10 12.25 5.99
N GLN A 31 2.17 13.53 6.39
CA GLN A 31 2.71 14.61 5.57
C GLN A 31 4.21 14.45 5.28
N LYS A 32 4.93 13.70 6.12
CA LYS A 32 6.35 13.36 5.89
C LYS A 32 6.55 12.19 4.93
N LEU A 33 5.51 11.44 4.65
CA LEU A 33 5.54 10.28 3.78
C LEU A 33 5.06 10.68 2.38
N LYS A 34 5.80 10.29 1.34
CA LYS A 34 5.50 10.63 -0.05
C LYS A 34 5.68 9.43 -0.95
N ILE A 35 4.85 9.32 -1.97
CA ILE A 35 4.99 8.33 -3.04
C ILE A 35 5.69 8.99 -4.20
N LEU A 36 6.74 8.34 -4.69
CA LEU A 36 7.41 8.64 -5.95
C LEU A 36 7.34 7.42 -6.86
N VAL A 37 7.30 7.67 -8.14
CA VAL A 37 7.35 6.61 -9.17
C VAL A 37 8.74 6.61 -9.77
N HIS A 38 9.38 5.44 -9.76
CA HIS A 38 10.63 5.18 -10.46
C HIS A 38 10.37 4.11 -11.54
N PRO A 39 10.38 4.48 -12.85
CA PRO A 39 9.96 3.58 -13.93
C PRO A 39 10.74 2.26 -13.99
N LYS A 40 12.02 2.28 -13.60
CA LYS A 40 12.89 1.10 -13.61
C LYS A 40 12.84 0.27 -12.33
N SER A 41 12.13 0.74 -11.30
CA SER A 41 11.87 0.03 -10.03
C SER A 41 13.11 -0.47 -9.25
N TYR A 42 14.30 0.15 -9.41
CA TYR A 42 15.49 -0.20 -8.62
C TYR A 42 15.58 0.56 -7.30
N LEU A 43 15.01 1.76 -7.25
CA LEU A 43 14.95 2.57 -6.04
C LEU A 43 13.65 2.28 -5.32
N HIS A 44 13.75 1.73 -4.11
CA HIS A 44 12.61 1.27 -3.31
C HIS A 44 12.22 2.22 -2.20
N ALA A 45 13.20 2.90 -1.57
CA ALA A 45 12.93 3.91 -0.56
C ALA A 45 13.99 5.02 -0.56
N ILE A 46 13.56 6.22 -0.14
CA ILE A 46 14.43 7.37 0.11
C ILE A 46 14.15 7.86 1.52
N LEU A 47 15.16 7.77 2.39
CA LEU A 47 15.12 8.31 3.74
C LEU A 47 15.89 9.63 3.77
N LYS A 48 15.18 10.71 4.14
CA LYS A 48 15.76 12.04 4.31
C LYS A 48 15.90 12.36 5.78
N TYR A 49 17.08 12.66 6.21
CA TYR A 49 17.39 13.03 7.59
C TYR A 49 17.38 14.54 7.79
N LYS A 50 17.18 14.98 9.04
CA LYS A 50 17.19 16.41 9.40
C LYS A 50 18.56 17.07 9.24
N ASN A 51 19.63 16.29 9.28
CA ASN A 51 21.02 16.77 9.09
C ASN A 51 21.40 16.96 7.62
N GLY A 52 20.43 16.82 6.68
CA GLY A 52 20.65 17.00 5.24
C GLY A 52 21.10 15.73 4.50
N LEU A 53 21.44 14.66 5.21
CA LEU A 53 21.77 13.38 4.55
C LEU A 53 20.53 12.70 3.97
N SER A 54 20.73 11.90 2.94
CA SER A 54 19.68 11.05 2.37
C SER A 54 20.26 9.65 2.11
N HIS A 55 19.52 8.63 2.54
CA HIS A 55 19.83 7.24 2.20
C HIS A 55 18.86 6.74 1.14
N LEU A 56 19.40 6.09 0.12
CA LEU A 56 18.63 5.45 -0.95
C LEU A 56 18.72 3.94 -0.78
N VAL A 57 17.59 3.29 -0.63
CA VAL A 57 17.50 1.83 -0.61
C VAL A 57 17.33 1.35 -2.04
N ILE A 58 18.39 0.78 -2.58
CA ILE A 58 18.47 0.36 -3.98
C ILE A 58 18.83 -1.13 -4.03
N HIS A 59 18.04 -1.92 -4.75
CA HIS A 59 18.34 -3.31 -5.05
C HIS A 59 17.65 -3.74 -6.34
N ASP A 60 18.00 -4.92 -6.86
CA ASP A 60 17.29 -5.50 -8.01
C ASP A 60 15.81 -5.74 -7.66
N THR A 61 14.96 -5.87 -8.66
CA THR A 61 13.51 -6.02 -8.50
C THR A 61 13.08 -7.33 -7.82
N ASP A 62 14.02 -8.21 -7.47
CA ASP A 62 13.75 -9.44 -6.72
C ASP A 62 13.53 -9.15 -5.23
N MET A 63 12.29 -9.31 -4.77
CA MET A 63 11.90 -9.12 -3.37
C MET A 63 12.52 -10.13 -2.39
N LYS A 64 13.15 -11.19 -2.88
CA LYS A 64 13.91 -12.12 -2.02
C LYS A 64 15.11 -11.44 -1.35
N ILE A 65 15.67 -10.42 -2.00
CA ILE A 65 16.81 -9.66 -1.46
C ILE A 65 16.47 -8.98 -0.14
N PRO A 66 15.46 -8.06 -0.06
CA PRO A 66 15.12 -7.41 1.19
C PRO A 66 14.56 -8.38 2.23
N ILE A 67 13.79 -9.40 1.83
CA ILE A 67 13.25 -10.41 2.75
C ILE A 67 14.38 -11.21 3.39
N PHE A 68 15.34 -11.69 2.60
CA PHE A 68 16.49 -12.42 3.13
C PHE A 68 17.28 -11.56 4.14
N ASN A 69 17.60 -10.32 3.77
CA ASN A 69 18.36 -9.41 4.63
C ASN A 69 17.59 -8.96 5.90
N SER A 70 16.26 -9.09 5.92
CA SER A 70 15.48 -8.83 7.13
C SER A 70 15.44 -10.00 8.11
N ILE A 71 15.75 -11.22 7.66
CA ILE A 71 15.68 -12.44 8.45
C ILE A 71 17.06 -12.89 8.95
N TYR A 72 18.08 -12.67 8.14
CA TYR A 72 19.44 -13.15 8.40
C TYR A 72 20.40 -11.99 8.69
N ASP A 73 21.34 -12.25 9.63
CA ASP A 73 22.42 -11.31 9.94
C ASP A 73 23.34 -11.05 8.73
N ASP A 74 24.05 -9.93 8.75
CA ASP A 74 24.97 -9.45 7.71
C ASP A 74 26.06 -10.46 7.30
N LYS A 75 26.31 -11.49 8.09
CA LYS A 75 27.29 -12.57 7.81
C LYS A 75 26.79 -13.60 6.79
N LYS A 76 25.49 -13.61 6.45
CA LYS A 76 24.93 -14.53 5.46
C LYS A 76 24.57 -13.78 4.20
N TYR A 77 24.97 -14.32 3.05
CA TYR A 77 24.69 -13.71 1.75
C TYR A 77 23.68 -14.54 0.96
N TYR A 78 22.74 -13.87 0.35
CA TYR A 78 21.89 -14.49 -0.65
C TYR A 78 22.71 -14.78 -1.92
N LYS A 79 23.07 -16.05 -2.16
CA LYS A 79 24.03 -16.48 -3.19
C LYS A 79 23.64 -16.12 -4.64
N LYS A 80 22.39 -15.75 -4.91
CA LYS A 80 21.87 -15.45 -6.27
C LYS A 80 21.65 -13.96 -6.53
N ILE A 81 22.36 -13.07 -5.82
CA ILE A 81 22.21 -11.62 -6.03
C ILE A 81 22.88 -11.24 -7.36
N LYS A 82 22.08 -10.67 -8.26
CA LYS A 82 22.62 -9.94 -9.41
C LYS A 82 23.15 -8.60 -8.92
N LYS A 83 24.42 -8.31 -9.21
CA LYS A 83 24.98 -6.98 -8.94
C LYS A 83 24.21 -5.93 -9.74
N ILE A 84 23.92 -4.79 -9.11
CA ILE A 84 23.25 -3.68 -9.79
C ILE A 84 24.22 -3.09 -10.81
N ASP A 85 23.78 -2.96 -12.03
CA ASP A 85 24.49 -2.21 -13.06
C ASP A 85 24.44 -0.71 -12.72
N LEU A 86 25.59 -0.11 -12.46
CA LEU A 86 25.72 1.32 -12.14
C LEU A 86 25.16 2.23 -13.25
N ASN A 87 25.21 1.80 -14.51
CA ASN A 87 24.60 2.55 -15.60
C ASN A 87 23.08 2.71 -15.45
N LYS A 88 22.41 1.81 -14.74
CA LYS A 88 20.99 1.93 -14.43
C LYS A 88 20.71 3.01 -13.38
N LEU A 89 21.68 3.31 -12.51
CA LEU A 89 21.57 4.36 -11.50
C LEU A 89 21.71 5.77 -12.09
N ASN A 90 22.44 5.91 -13.20
CA ASN A 90 22.65 7.21 -13.86
C ASN A 90 21.37 7.88 -14.40
N LYS A 91 20.23 7.18 -14.43
CA LYS A 91 18.94 7.66 -14.92
C LYS A 91 17.83 7.48 -13.88
N LEU A 92 18.06 7.97 -12.67
CA LEU A 92 17.06 8.00 -11.60
C LEU A 92 16.01 9.08 -11.87
N ASN A 93 15.08 8.82 -12.77
CA ASN A 93 13.92 9.69 -12.96
C ASN A 93 12.88 9.38 -11.88
N LEU A 94 12.63 10.37 -11.04
CA LEU A 94 11.63 10.29 -9.97
C LEU A 94 10.45 11.20 -10.30
N GLU A 95 9.29 10.62 -10.46
CA GLU A 95 8.08 11.34 -10.84
C GLU A 95 7.03 11.29 -9.71
N LYS A 96 6.21 12.32 -9.66
CA LYS A 96 5.01 12.28 -8.82
C LYS A 96 3.97 11.36 -9.47
N PRO A 97 3.25 10.54 -8.68
CA PRO A 97 2.20 9.70 -9.26
C PRO A 97 1.09 10.54 -9.90
N ASN A 98 0.64 10.12 -11.07
CA ASN A 98 -0.49 10.75 -11.74
C ASN A 98 -1.80 10.41 -11.03
N LEU A 99 -2.40 11.39 -10.34
CA LEU A 99 -3.61 11.20 -9.54
C LEU A 99 -4.89 11.03 -10.39
N LYS A 100 -4.85 11.27 -11.70
CA LYS A 100 -5.95 10.91 -12.62
C LYS A 100 -5.88 9.42 -12.93
N LYS A 101 -4.67 8.90 -13.21
CA LYS A 101 -4.41 7.48 -13.47
C LYS A 101 -4.56 6.63 -12.20
N PHE A 102 -4.11 7.13 -11.05
CA PHE A 102 -4.11 6.42 -9.77
C PHE A 102 -4.96 7.16 -8.71
N PRO A 103 -6.29 7.16 -8.87
CA PRO A 103 -7.18 7.98 -8.04
C PRO A 103 -7.29 7.52 -6.58
N LEU A 104 -6.87 6.28 -6.25
CA LEU A 104 -6.90 5.74 -4.89
C LEU A 104 -5.83 6.37 -3.99
N ILE A 105 -4.73 6.89 -4.54
CA ILE A 105 -3.72 7.62 -3.76
C ILE A 105 -4.32 8.82 -3.01
N LYS A 106 -5.38 9.42 -3.53
CA LYS A 106 -6.06 10.55 -2.88
C LYS A 106 -6.62 10.20 -1.49
N ILE A 107 -6.81 8.92 -1.19
CA ILE A 107 -7.28 8.44 0.11
C ILE A 107 -6.32 8.84 1.24
N LEU A 108 -5.03 8.93 0.95
CA LEU A 108 -4.01 9.33 1.92
C LEU A 108 -4.30 10.69 2.59
N LYS A 109 -5.02 11.58 1.91
CA LYS A 109 -5.43 12.88 2.49
C LYS A 109 -6.41 12.73 3.66
N ASN A 110 -7.11 11.60 3.73
CA ASN A 110 -8.17 11.34 4.69
C ASN A 110 -7.78 10.33 5.78
N ILE A 111 -6.53 9.89 5.79
CA ILE A 111 -6.03 8.94 6.80
C ILE A 111 -5.96 9.66 8.17
N PRO A 112 -6.60 9.10 9.22
CA PRO A 112 -6.54 9.66 10.56
C PRO A 112 -5.10 9.70 11.11
N LYS A 113 -4.82 10.66 12.00
CA LYS A 113 -3.51 10.74 12.65
C LYS A 113 -3.22 9.50 13.52
N LYS A 114 -4.22 9.06 14.29
CA LYS A 114 -4.14 7.83 15.09
C LYS A 114 -4.60 6.63 14.28
N PHE A 115 -4.17 5.44 14.68
CA PHE A 115 -4.73 4.19 14.17
C PHE A 115 -6.22 4.10 14.52
N THR A 116 -7.05 3.73 13.56
CA THR A 116 -8.51 3.62 13.73
C THR A 116 -9.04 2.44 12.93
N PHE A 117 -10.34 2.15 13.06
CA PHE A 117 -10.99 1.17 12.19
C PHE A 117 -11.01 1.55 10.70
N TYR A 118 -10.63 2.78 10.36
CA TYR A 118 -10.63 3.23 8.97
C TYR A 118 -9.64 2.41 8.12
N GLU A 119 -8.48 2.10 8.66
CA GLU A 119 -7.48 1.25 8.01
C GLU A 119 -8.04 -0.16 7.75
N THR A 120 -8.80 -0.73 8.69
CA THR A 120 -9.48 -2.02 8.50
C THR A 120 -10.47 -1.96 7.33
N ILE A 121 -11.26 -0.88 7.25
CA ILE A 121 -12.21 -0.70 6.14
C ILE A 121 -11.48 -0.60 4.80
N LEU A 122 -10.37 0.13 4.73
CA LEU A 122 -9.58 0.26 3.51
C LEU A 122 -9.06 -1.10 3.03
N VAL A 123 -8.45 -1.87 3.93
CA VAL A 123 -7.91 -3.20 3.61
C VAL A 123 -9.01 -4.15 3.18
N SER A 124 -10.07 -4.28 4.00
CA SER A 124 -11.22 -5.14 3.69
C SER A 124 -11.87 -4.82 2.35
N THR A 125 -12.09 -3.53 2.09
CA THR A 125 -12.71 -3.08 0.84
C THR A 125 -11.83 -3.44 -0.35
N ASN A 126 -10.52 -3.18 -0.26
CA ASN A 126 -9.59 -3.51 -1.34
C ASN A 126 -9.56 -5.01 -1.61
N ASP A 127 -9.41 -5.81 -0.57
CA ASP A 127 -9.28 -7.26 -0.69
C ASP A 127 -10.52 -7.89 -1.33
N THR A 128 -11.71 -7.43 -0.91
CA THR A 128 -12.98 -7.91 -1.46
C THR A 128 -13.14 -7.51 -2.93
N LEU A 129 -12.82 -6.26 -3.29
CA LEU A 129 -12.95 -5.79 -4.67
C LEU A 129 -11.93 -6.46 -5.60
N VAL A 130 -10.72 -6.71 -5.13
CA VAL A 130 -9.70 -7.46 -5.89
C VAL A 130 -10.16 -8.90 -6.11
N ASP A 131 -10.74 -9.55 -5.09
CA ASP A 131 -11.30 -10.90 -5.23
C ASP A 131 -12.46 -10.94 -6.24
N LEU A 132 -13.40 -9.99 -6.18
CA LEU A 132 -14.48 -9.87 -7.15
C LEU A 132 -13.97 -9.64 -8.57
N PHE A 133 -12.94 -8.83 -8.75
CA PHE A 133 -12.29 -8.62 -10.03
C PHE A 133 -11.62 -9.91 -10.55
N LEU A 134 -10.88 -10.63 -9.70
CA LEU A 134 -10.24 -11.88 -10.07
C LEU A 134 -11.23 -13.00 -10.40
N LYS A 135 -12.46 -12.91 -9.86
CA LYS A 135 -13.60 -13.77 -10.18
C LYS A 135 -14.43 -13.28 -11.38
N ASN A 136 -13.97 -12.24 -12.08
CA ASN A 136 -14.65 -11.61 -13.23
C ASN A 136 -16.06 -11.05 -12.93
N LYS A 137 -16.36 -10.74 -11.65
CA LYS A 137 -17.65 -10.14 -11.25
C LYS A 137 -17.69 -8.62 -11.45
N ILE A 138 -16.55 -7.96 -11.42
CA ILE A 138 -16.40 -6.52 -11.71
C ILE A 138 -15.24 -6.28 -12.65
N ASN A 139 -15.24 -5.16 -13.39
CA ASN A 139 -14.10 -4.78 -14.23
C ASN A 139 -13.06 -3.96 -13.45
N PHE A 140 -11.84 -3.84 -13.99
CA PHE A 140 -10.72 -3.15 -13.34
C PHE A 140 -11.02 -1.70 -12.98
N ILE A 141 -11.67 -0.95 -13.87
CA ILE A 141 -12.00 0.47 -13.64
C ILE A 141 -13.01 0.63 -12.50
N SER A 142 -13.91 -0.35 -12.32
CA SER A 142 -14.89 -0.36 -11.25
C SER A 142 -14.27 -0.46 -9.87
N ILE A 143 -13.10 -1.09 -9.71
CA ILE A 143 -12.41 -1.20 -8.41
C ILE A 143 -12.30 0.18 -7.76
N SER A 144 -11.72 1.17 -8.46
CA SER A 144 -11.52 2.51 -7.90
C SER A 144 -12.83 3.26 -7.63
N LYS A 145 -13.84 3.06 -8.47
CA LYS A 145 -15.16 3.71 -8.30
C LYS A 145 -15.89 3.15 -7.09
N ILE A 146 -16.02 1.83 -7.01
CA ILE A 146 -16.71 1.13 -5.92
C ILE A 146 -15.99 1.36 -4.60
N PHE A 147 -14.65 1.29 -4.60
CA PHE A 147 -13.85 1.56 -3.42
C PHE A 147 -14.22 2.90 -2.78
N LYS A 148 -14.25 3.97 -3.59
CA LYS A 148 -14.62 5.32 -3.10
C LYS A 148 -16.06 5.39 -2.59
N LEU A 149 -16.98 4.70 -3.23
CA LEU A 149 -18.38 4.67 -2.77
C LEU A 149 -18.47 3.99 -1.40
N ILE A 150 -17.89 2.81 -1.24
CA ILE A 150 -17.96 2.02 0.00
C ILE A 150 -17.37 2.78 1.19
N ILE A 151 -16.13 3.30 1.07
CA ILE A 151 -15.47 3.99 2.19
C ILE A 151 -16.17 5.30 2.59
N ASN A 152 -17.04 5.85 1.74
CA ASN A 152 -17.80 7.07 2.00
C ASN A 152 -19.24 6.83 2.42
N THR A 153 -19.70 5.58 2.53
CA THR A 153 -21.05 5.29 3.04
C THR A 153 -21.22 5.81 4.47
N LYS A 154 -22.46 6.21 4.83
CA LYS A 154 -22.79 6.65 6.20
C LYS A 154 -22.43 5.58 7.23
N GLU A 155 -22.62 4.32 6.87
CA GLU A 155 -22.34 3.17 7.70
C GLU A 155 -20.85 3.08 8.11
N PHE A 156 -19.91 3.33 7.17
CA PHE A 156 -18.48 3.21 7.42
C PHE A 156 -17.81 4.51 7.86
N ARG A 157 -18.40 5.68 7.57
CA ARG A 157 -17.86 6.97 8.05
C ARG A 157 -17.71 7.05 9.56
N LYS A 158 -18.65 6.45 10.33
CA LYS A 158 -18.60 6.45 11.80
C LYS A 158 -17.36 5.76 12.39
N TYR A 159 -16.68 4.93 11.61
CA TYR A 159 -15.49 4.20 12.04
C TYR A 159 -14.17 4.99 11.85
N ARG A 160 -14.21 6.12 11.16
CA ARG A 160 -13.01 6.94 10.91
C ARG A 160 -12.33 7.47 12.18
N SER A 161 -13.10 7.71 13.23
CA SER A 161 -12.62 8.23 14.52
C SER A 161 -12.55 7.17 15.61
N LYS A 162 -13.06 5.96 15.35
CA LYS A 162 -13.11 4.90 16.36
C LYS A 162 -11.82 4.09 16.36
N VAL A 163 -11.24 3.92 17.54
CA VAL A 163 -10.04 3.11 17.77
C VAL A 163 -10.45 1.70 18.18
N PRO A 164 -9.89 0.63 17.59
CA PRO A 164 -10.15 -0.73 18.04
C PRO A 164 -9.45 -0.97 19.39
N ASN A 165 -10.18 -1.59 20.33
CA ASN A 165 -9.65 -1.97 21.64
C ASN A 165 -9.29 -3.46 21.71
N LYS A 166 -9.85 -4.27 20.80
CA LYS A 166 -9.67 -5.73 20.76
C LYS A 166 -9.56 -6.19 19.30
N ILE A 167 -8.77 -7.23 19.05
CA ILE A 167 -8.58 -7.84 17.73
C ILE A 167 -9.91 -8.33 17.15
N ASP A 168 -10.79 -8.91 17.99
CA ASP A 168 -12.10 -9.40 17.54
C ASP A 168 -12.96 -8.33 16.88
N GLN A 169 -12.83 -7.06 17.31
CA GLN A 169 -13.56 -5.96 16.70
C GLN A 169 -13.08 -5.70 15.27
N ILE A 170 -11.77 -5.84 15.03
CA ILE A 170 -11.16 -5.71 13.69
C ILE A 170 -11.68 -6.83 12.79
N ILE A 171 -11.67 -8.08 13.29
CA ILE A 171 -12.14 -9.27 12.56
C ILE A 171 -13.64 -9.14 12.21
N LYS A 172 -14.46 -8.72 13.19
CA LYS A 172 -15.90 -8.51 12.97
C LYS A 172 -16.17 -7.43 11.93
N LEU A 173 -15.44 -6.30 12.00
CA LEU A 173 -15.59 -5.23 11.01
C LEU A 173 -15.13 -5.67 9.62
N ASN A 174 -14.03 -6.41 9.52
CA ASN A 174 -13.56 -6.99 8.27
C ASN A 174 -14.65 -7.84 7.61
N LYS A 175 -15.26 -8.77 8.36
CA LYS A 175 -16.37 -9.61 7.87
C LYS A 175 -17.57 -8.79 7.45
N LEU A 176 -17.94 -7.75 8.23
CA LEU A 176 -19.06 -6.86 7.90
C LEU A 176 -18.85 -6.14 6.56
N VAL A 177 -17.65 -5.61 6.33
CA VAL A 177 -17.32 -4.93 5.07
C VAL A 177 -17.41 -5.91 3.90
N GLN A 178 -16.84 -7.12 4.05
CA GLN A 178 -16.90 -8.16 3.01
C GLN A 178 -18.33 -8.56 2.67
N LEU A 179 -19.16 -8.85 3.69
CA LEU A 179 -20.57 -9.20 3.49
C LEU A 179 -21.33 -8.08 2.78
N LYS A 180 -21.12 -6.83 3.19
CA LYS A 180 -21.78 -5.69 2.58
C LYS A 180 -21.45 -5.52 1.10
N ILE A 181 -20.17 -5.68 0.73
CA ILE A 181 -19.74 -5.56 -0.67
C ILE A 181 -20.29 -6.73 -1.47
N ASN A 182 -20.17 -7.96 -0.96
CA ASN A 182 -20.67 -9.15 -1.64
C ASN A 182 -22.17 -9.13 -1.85
N SER A 183 -22.96 -8.59 -0.90
CA SER A 183 -24.43 -8.46 -1.07
C SER A 183 -24.83 -7.49 -2.19
N ILE A 184 -23.92 -6.63 -2.65
CA ILE A 184 -24.22 -5.65 -3.72
C ILE A 184 -23.72 -6.15 -5.08
N TYR A 185 -22.64 -6.93 -5.11
CA TYR A 185 -21.91 -7.28 -6.33
C TYR A 185 -21.80 -8.80 -6.59
N ASN A 186 -22.41 -9.65 -5.77
CA ASN A 186 -22.69 -11.05 -6.02
C ASN A 186 -24.07 -11.20 -6.60
#